data_a2a6b0e5d9142a274949d0f21ed359a8
#
_entry.id   a2a6b0e5d9142a274949d0f21ed359a8
#
_cell.length_a   1.000
_cell.length_b   1.000
_cell.length_c   1.000
_cell.angle_alpha   90.00
_cell.angle_beta   90.00
_cell.angle_gamma   90.00
#
_symmetry.space_group_name_H-M   'P 1'
#
loop_
_entity.id
_entity.type
_entity.pdbx_description
1 polymer ?
#
loop_
_entity_poly.entity_id
_entity_poly.type
_entity_poly.pdbx_seq_one_letter_code
_entity_poly.pdbx_strand_id
1 'polypeptide(L)'
;MRKFTMRSFLQLSMVMSLLLAISFQMNAQNSESDEPIITIKTNAYKNIGPTNMFSLVLGTIDAGNIIEVDTGYGRDKYEVNPAVYNEAEGSIVGTFIPCSVSDEGIVRIYGDPEKIDYINASGCYIETIEFPKLANLDILELSHNELKSIDLTNQTKLQAIYMSDNTFTKETPLVI
;
A
#
# COMPACT_ATOMS: atom_id res chain seq x y z
N MET A 1 -9.03 -6.26 -59.81
CA MET A 1 -7.99 -6.66 -58.81
C MET A 1 -7.05 -5.48 -58.54
N ARG A 2 -7.11 -4.84 -57.35
CA ARG A 2 -6.15 -3.79 -56.99
C ARG A 2 -4.82 -4.45 -56.66
N LYS A 3 -3.76 -4.10 -57.41
CA LYS A 3 -2.40 -4.56 -57.11
C LYS A 3 -1.92 -3.87 -55.83
N PHE A 4 -1.75 -4.65 -54.78
CA PHE A 4 -1.09 -4.18 -53.56
C PHE A 4 0.39 -3.93 -53.91
N THR A 5 0.86 -2.72 -53.75
CA THR A 5 2.25 -2.35 -54.05
C THR A 5 3.12 -2.65 -52.82
N MET A 6 4.40 -2.92 -53.04
CA MET A 6 5.41 -3.19 -52.00
C MET A 6 5.50 -2.02 -50.97
N ARG A 7 5.16 -0.79 -51.38
CA ARG A 7 5.03 0.39 -50.48
C ARG A 7 3.87 0.24 -49.48
N SER A 8 2.75 -0.34 -49.88
CA SER A 8 1.59 -0.59 -49.00
C SER A 8 1.92 -1.67 -47.97
N PHE A 9 2.76 -2.62 -48.30
CA PHE A 9 3.21 -3.67 -47.37
C PHE A 9 4.18 -3.12 -46.30
N LEU A 10 5.12 -2.23 -46.69
CA LEU A 10 6.02 -1.57 -45.76
C LEU A 10 5.27 -0.62 -44.79
N GLN A 11 4.29 0.12 -45.30
CA GLN A 11 3.47 0.99 -44.44
C GLN A 11 2.61 0.19 -43.45
N LEU A 12 2.04 -0.94 -43.86
CA LEU A 12 1.25 -1.78 -42.98
C LEU A 12 2.12 -2.44 -41.88
N SER A 13 3.34 -2.90 -42.23
CA SER A 13 4.29 -3.48 -41.27
C SER A 13 4.78 -2.44 -40.26
N MET A 14 4.97 -1.19 -40.69
CA MET A 14 5.41 -0.10 -39.81
C MET A 14 4.31 0.33 -38.83
N VAL A 15 3.05 0.34 -39.27
CA VAL A 15 1.89 0.61 -38.41
C VAL A 15 1.66 -0.52 -37.41
N MET A 16 1.81 -1.78 -37.85
CA MET A 16 1.71 -2.94 -36.96
C MET A 16 2.81 -2.97 -35.89
N SER A 17 4.06 -2.63 -36.25
CA SER A 17 5.15 -2.54 -35.28
C SER A 17 4.96 -1.39 -34.31
N LEU A 18 4.40 -0.25 -34.75
CA LEU A 18 4.10 0.88 -33.88
C LEU A 18 2.93 0.55 -32.92
N LEU A 19 1.89 -0.14 -33.38
CA LEU A 19 0.79 -0.59 -32.54
C LEU A 19 1.23 -1.64 -31.51
N LEU A 20 2.14 -2.56 -31.90
CA LEU A 20 2.76 -3.52 -30.98
C LEU A 20 3.65 -2.83 -29.94
N ALA A 21 4.40 -1.81 -30.34
CA ALA A 21 5.23 -1.03 -29.41
C ALA A 21 4.36 -0.22 -28.43
N ILE A 22 3.25 0.36 -28.90
CA ILE A 22 2.29 1.10 -28.03
C ILE A 22 1.60 0.13 -27.06
N SER A 23 1.16 -1.05 -27.53
CA SER A 23 0.55 -2.05 -26.65
C SER A 23 1.56 -2.62 -25.63
N PHE A 24 2.82 -2.75 -26.01
CA PHE A 24 3.88 -3.17 -25.08
C PHE A 24 4.22 -2.06 -24.06
N GLN A 25 4.24 -0.79 -24.48
CA GLN A 25 4.40 0.34 -23.55
C GLN A 25 3.19 0.53 -22.63
N MET A 26 1.96 0.36 -23.13
CA MET A 26 0.76 0.37 -22.28
C MET A 26 0.73 -0.80 -21.28
N ASN A 27 1.22 -1.97 -21.67
CA ASN A 27 1.34 -3.11 -20.75
C ASN A 27 2.49 -2.94 -19.74
N ALA A 28 3.55 -2.23 -20.11
CA ALA A 28 4.66 -1.91 -19.20
C ALA A 28 4.30 -0.78 -18.20
N GLN A 29 3.35 0.11 -18.55
CA GLN A 29 2.81 1.11 -17.62
C GLN A 29 1.78 0.54 -16.63
N ASN A 30 1.22 -0.64 -16.93
CA ASN A 30 0.33 -1.39 -16.04
C ASN A 30 1.01 -2.58 -15.35
N SER A 31 2.34 -2.67 -15.34
CA SER A 31 3.03 -3.55 -14.42
C SER A 31 2.93 -2.92 -13.03
N GLU A 32 1.83 -3.22 -12.30
CA GLU A 32 1.82 -3.15 -10.84
C GLU A 32 3.15 -3.74 -10.38
N SER A 33 3.95 -2.98 -9.64
CA SER A 33 5.23 -3.48 -9.16
C SER A 33 4.94 -4.72 -8.32
N ASP A 34 5.60 -5.82 -8.58
CA ASP A 34 5.50 -7.02 -7.75
C ASP A 34 6.11 -6.80 -6.34
N GLU A 35 6.71 -5.63 -6.13
CA GLU A 35 7.28 -5.22 -4.85
C GLU A 35 6.21 -4.57 -3.97
N PRO A 36 6.09 -4.98 -2.71
CA PRO A 36 5.17 -4.36 -1.78
C PRO A 36 5.58 -2.91 -1.47
N ILE A 37 4.60 -2.02 -1.41
CA ILE A 37 4.77 -0.63 -0.97
C ILE A 37 4.77 -0.49 0.55
N ILE A 38 4.21 -1.47 1.28
CA ILE A 38 4.25 -1.56 2.73
C ILE A 38 4.42 -3.03 3.10
N THR A 39 5.36 -3.30 4.02
CA THR A 39 5.49 -4.63 4.63
C THR A 39 5.34 -4.49 6.15
N ILE A 40 4.42 -5.26 6.71
CA ILE A 40 4.11 -5.28 8.14
C ILE A 40 4.44 -6.67 8.68
N LYS A 41 5.20 -6.73 9.77
CA LYS A 41 5.33 -7.92 10.59
C LYS A 41 4.53 -7.74 11.88
N THR A 42 3.64 -8.68 12.17
CA THR A 42 2.74 -8.63 13.33
C THR A 42 2.75 -9.93 14.11
N ASN A 43 2.52 -9.83 15.41
CA ASN A 43 2.26 -10.95 16.31
C ASN A 43 0.76 -11.25 16.48
N ALA A 44 -0.12 -10.70 15.66
CA ALA A 44 -1.57 -10.88 15.75
C ALA A 44 -1.96 -12.37 15.80
N TYR A 45 -1.32 -13.21 15.01
CA TYR A 45 -1.54 -14.67 14.99
C TYR A 45 -1.30 -15.36 16.33
N LYS A 46 -0.53 -14.76 17.26
CA LYS A 46 -0.29 -15.28 18.61
C LYS A 46 -1.27 -14.70 19.64
N ASN A 47 -1.77 -13.50 19.41
CA ASN A 47 -2.40 -12.67 20.44
C ASN A 47 -3.91 -12.53 20.30
N ILE A 48 -4.48 -12.66 19.09
CA ILE A 48 -5.90 -12.38 18.80
C ILE A 48 -6.79 -13.64 18.86
N GLY A 49 -6.24 -14.81 19.20
CA GLY A 49 -7.00 -16.06 19.28
C GLY A 49 -7.24 -16.69 17.89
N PRO A 50 -8.24 -17.58 17.74
CA PRO A 50 -8.36 -18.45 16.57
C PRO A 50 -8.68 -17.74 15.25
N THR A 51 -9.05 -16.48 15.27
CA THR A 51 -9.37 -15.73 14.03
C THR A 51 -8.16 -15.00 13.45
N ASN A 52 -7.10 -14.76 14.24
CA ASN A 52 -5.90 -14.01 13.81
C ASN A 52 -6.20 -12.72 13.04
N MET A 53 -7.33 -12.07 13.36
CA MET A 53 -7.83 -10.91 12.60
C MET A 53 -7.52 -9.60 13.30
N PHE A 54 -7.02 -8.65 12.54
CA PHE A 54 -6.96 -7.23 12.89
C PHE A 54 -7.43 -6.39 11.69
N SER A 55 -7.39 -5.09 11.81
CA SER A 55 -7.85 -4.21 10.74
C SER A 55 -6.85 -3.11 10.48
N LEU A 56 -6.60 -2.85 9.21
CA LEU A 56 -5.95 -1.63 8.76
C LEU A 56 -7.04 -0.67 8.27
N VAL A 57 -6.77 0.63 8.37
CA VAL A 57 -7.56 1.66 7.70
C VAL A 57 -6.61 2.46 6.82
N LEU A 58 -6.93 2.54 5.55
CA LEU A 58 -6.14 3.30 4.57
C LEU A 58 -6.97 4.44 3.97
N GLY A 59 -6.28 5.51 3.61
CA GLY A 59 -6.79 6.59 2.79
C GLY A 59 -5.88 6.87 1.61
N THR A 60 -6.44 7.45 0.56
CA THR A 60 -5.75 7.83 -0.66
C THR A 60 -6.13 9.26 -1.08
N ILE A 61 -5.22 9.94 -1.77
CA ILE A 61 -5.42 11.34 -2.21
C ILE A 61 -6.60 11.53 -3.17
N ASP A 62 -7.05 10.49 -3.84
CA ASP A 62 -8.19 10.48 -4.75
C ASP A 62 -8.97 9.15 -4.62
N ALA A 63 -10.18 9.11 -5.15
CA ALA A 63 -11.07 7.95 -5.03
C ALA A 63 -10.74 6.87 -6.08
N GLY A 64 -11.14 5.62 -5.77
CA GLY A 64 -11.09 4.49 -6.70
C GLY A 64 -9.72 3.88 -6.88
N ASN A 65 -8.77 4.12 -5.97
CA ASN A 65 -7.47 3.47 -6.02
C ASN A 65 -7.57 2.01 -5.60
N ILE A 66 -6.98 1.11 -6.38
CA ILE A 66 -6.95 -0.31 -6.05
C ILE A 66 -5.66 -0.61 -5.29
N ILE A 67 -5.81 -1.18 -4.12
CA ILE A 67 -4.74 -1.70 -3.27
C ILE A 67 -4.92 -3.22 -3.18
N GLU A 68 -3.84 -3.97 -3.29
CA GLU A 68 -3.85 -5.41 -3.02
C GLU A 68 -3.18 -5.69 -1.67
N VAL A 69 -3.75 -6.59 -0.89
CA VAL A 69 -3.23 -6.98 0.42
C VAL A 69 -3.03 -8.47 0.47
N ASP A 70 -1.80 -8.90 0.73
CA ASP A 70 -1.41 -10.29 0.94
C ASP A 70 -1.15 -10.51 2.43
N THR A 71 -1.92 -11.39 3.04
CA THR A 71 -1.83 -11.76 4.46
C THR A 71 -1.20 -13.14 4.68
N GLY A 72 -0.62 -13.73 3.63
CA GLY A 72 -0.08 -15.07 3.62
C GLY A 72 -1.08 -16.15 3.18
N TYR A 73 -2.32 -15.79 2.87
CA TYR A 73 -3.34 -16.67 2.29
C TYR A 73 -3.70 -16.33 0.85
N GLY A 74 -3.05 -15.31 0.27
CA GLY A 74 -3.27 -14.79 -1.06
C GLY A 74 -3.49 -13.28 -1.06
N ARG A 75 -3.64 -12.72 -2.25
CA ARG A 75 -3.84 -11.28 -2.44
C ARG A 75 -5.32 -10.97 -2.66
N ASP A 76 -5.87 -10.14 -1.80
CA ASP A 76 -7.21 -9.57 -1.92
C ASP A 76 -7.14 -8.13 -2.42
N LYS A 77 -8.11 -7.71 -3.24
CA LYS A 77 -8.20 -6.35 -3.80
C LYS A 77 -9.20 -5.51 -3.03
N TYR A 78 -8.80 -4.28 -2.73
CA TYR A 78 -9.63 -3.28 -2.06
C TYR A 78 -9.63 -1.99 -2.86
N GLU A 79 -10.82 -1.41 -3.06
CA GLU A 79 -10.95 -0.05 -3.54
C GLU A 79 -10.80 0.91 -2.36
N VAL A 80 -9.76 1.71 -2.37
CA VAL A 80 -9.45 2.66 -1.29
C VAL A 80 -9.81 4.07 -1.74
N ASN A 81 -10.49 4.79 -0.86
CA ASN A 81 -10.98 6.13 -1.08
C ASN A 81 -10.32 7.12 -0.11
N PRO A 82 -10.42 8.43 -0.34
CA PRO A 82 -9.88 9.45 0.55
C PRO A 82 -10.39 9.28 1.98
N ALA A 83 -9.47 9.38 2.93
CA ALA A 83 -9.83 9.46 4.34
C ALA A 83 -10.44 10.82 4.65
N VAL A 84 -11.49 10.84 5.48
CA VAL A 84 -12.21 12.06 5.85
C VAL A 84 -12.35 12.19 7.35
N TYR A 85 -12.23 13.40 7.87
CA TYR A 85 -12.49 13.65 9.28
C TYR A 85 -14.00 13.64 9.55
N ASN A 86 -14.43 12.76 10.45
CA ASN A 86 -15.81 12.67 10.92
C ASN A 86 -15.95 13.51 12.20
N GLU A 87 -16.57 14.69 12.08
CA GLU A 87 -16.77 15.62 13.20
C GLU A 87 -17.64 15.02 14.33
N ALA A 88 -18.58 14.15 13.99
CA ALA A 88 -19.48 13.55 14.98
C ALA A 88 -18.76 12.53 15.88
N GLU A 89 -17.76 11.86 15.36
CA GLU A 89 -16.97 10.84 16.07
C GLU A 89 -15.62 11.38 16.55
N GLY A 90 -15.19 12.53 16.05
CA GLY A 90 -13.88 13.10 16.34
C GLY A 90 -12.72 12.25 15.82
N SER A 91 -12.93 11.51 14.73
CA SER A 91 -11.98 10.55 14.18
C SER A 91 -11.87 10.66 12.67
N ILE A 92 -10.77 10.14 12.11
CA ILE A 92 -10.59 9.99 10.67
C ILE A 92 -11.18 8.66 10.24
N VAL A 93 -12.01 8.69 9.20
CA VAL A 93 -12.64 7.52 8.60
C VAL A 93 -12.04 7.29 7.22
N GLY A 94 -11.39 6.16 7.03
CA GLY A 94 -10.84 5.71 5.77
C GLY A 94 -11.45 4.37 5.33
N THR A 95 -10.84 3.72 4.37
CA THR A 95 -11.24 2.39 3.91
C THR A 95 -10.75 1.33 4.88
N PHE A 96 -11.68 0.59 5.46
CA PHE A 96 -11.41 -0.51 6.37
C PHE A 96 -10.98 -1.77 5.62
N ILE A 97 -9.84 -2.33 6.01
CA ILE A 97 -9.24 -3.52 5.40
C ILE A 97 -9.08 -4.60 6.48
N PRO A 98 -9.93 -5.63 6.49
CA PRO A 98 -9.78 -6.74 7.43
C PRO A 98 -8.59 -7.60 7.02
N CYS A 99 -7.71 -7.90 7.97
CA CYS A 99 -6.53 -8.73 7.78
C CYS A 99 -6.62 -9.98 8.64
N SER A 100 -6.66 -11.16 8.01
CA SER A 100 -6.47 -12.44 8.68
C SER A 100 -5.09 -12.95 8.31
N VAL A 101 -4.16 -12.96 9.25
CA VAL A 101 -2.76 -13.30 8.97
C VAL A 101 -2.45 -14.76 9.17
N SER A 102 -1.58 -15.30 8.31
CA SER A 102 -0.99 -16.63 8.46
C SER A 102 -0.03 -16.67 9.65
N ASP A 103 0.45 -17.87 9.99
CA ASP A 103 1.42 -18.10 11.07
C ASP A 103 2.78 -17.40 10.83
N GLU A 104 3.04 -16.92 9.61
CA GLU A 104 4.21 -16.10 9.30
C GLU A 104 4.11 -14.70 9.91
N GLY A 105 2.89 -14.20 10.14
CA GLY A 105 2.63 -12.87 10.69
C GLY A 105 3.07 -11.74 9.76
N ILE A 106 3.05 -11.95 8.45
CA ILE A 106 3.48 -10.94 7.48
C ILE A 106 2.30 -10.48 6.64
N VAL A 107 2.11 -9.16 6.55
CA VAL A 107 1.18 -8.51 5.64
C VAL A 107 1.97 -7.67 4.65
N ARG A 108 1.66 -7.82 3.37
CA ARG A 108 2.25 -7.03 2.29
C ARG A 108 1.15 -6.27 1.57
N ILE A 109 1.37 -5.00 1.34
CA ILE A 109 0.44 -4.11 0.65
C ILE A 109 1.10 -3.68 -0.66
N TYR A 110 0.35 -3.79 -1.75
CA TYR A 110 0.77 -3.44 -3.10
C TYR A 110 -0.16 -2.37 -3.66
N GLY A 111 0.37 -1.53 -4.52
CA GLY A 111 -0.37 -0.43 -5.15
C GLY A 111 0.54 0.71 -5.54
N ASP A 112 -0.03 1.88 -5.74
CA ASP A 112 0.73 3.09 -6.05
C ASP A 112 1.13 3.83 -4.76
N PRO A 113 2.45 3.88 -4.43
CA PRO A 113 2.93 4.55 -3.21
C PRO A 113 2.68 6.07 -3.22
N GLU A 114 2.42 6.67 -4.40
CA GLU A 114 2.09 8.08 -4.50
C GLU A 114 0.63 8.38 -4.15
N LYS A 115 -0.20 7.36 -3.99
CA LYS A 115 -1.61 7.54 -3.70
C LYS A 115 -1.95 7.52 -2.21
N ILE A 116 -1.17 6.84 -1.39
CA ILE A 116 -1.43 6.70 0.05
C ILE A 116 -1.16 8.02 0.78
N ASP A 117 -2.16 8.53 1.50
CA ASP A 117 -2.05 9.72 2.34
C ASP A 117 -2.37 9.47 3.82
N TYR A 118 -3.09 8.39 4.13
CA TYR A 118 -3.47 8.04 5.48
C TYR A 118 -3.29 6.55 5.76
N ILE A 119 -2.68 6.24 6.91
CA ILE A 119 -2.54 4.89 7.43
C ILE A 119 -2.92 4.88 8.90
N ASN A 120 -3.87 4.02 9.27
CA ASN A 120 -4.11 3.65 10.66
C ASN A 120 -3.98 2.13 10.81
N ALA A 121 -2.99 1.74 11.58
CA ALA A 121 -2.69 0.37 11.96
C ALA A 121 -2.51 0.27 13.49
N SER A 122 -3.31 1.02 14.25
CA SER A 122 -3.27 1.00 15.71
C SER A 122 -3.84 -0.30 16.27
N GLY A 123 -3.21 -0.84 17.31
CA GLY A 123 -3.67 -2.07 17.98
C GLY A 123 -3.53 -3.34 17.15
N CYS A 124 -2.61 -3.37 16.18
CA CYS A 124 -2.43 -4.48 15.25
C CYS A 124 -1.27 -5.42 15.65
N TYR A 125 -0.73 -5.29 16.85
CA TYR A 125 0.40 -6.09 17.36
C TYR A 125 1.63 -6.05 16.44
N ILE A 126 1.91 -4.89 15.83
CA ILE A 126 2.98 -4.72 14.83
C ILE A 126 4.33 -4.70 15.52
N GLU A 127 5.24 -5.61 15.12
CA GLU A 127 6.64 -5.63 15.52
C GLU A 127 7.50 -4.72 14.65
N THR A 128 7.27 -4.75 13.31
CA THR A 128 7.95 -3.89 12.34
C THR A 128 6.99 -3.46 11.24
N ILE A 129 7.22 -2.26 10.73
CA ILE A 129 6.57 -1.75 9.53
C ILE A 129 7.63 -1.08 8.68
N GLU A 130 7.64 -1.42 7.39
CA GLU A 130 8.58 -0.91 6.40
C GLU A 130 7.82 -0.35 5.20
N PHE A 131 8.22 0.84 4.78
CA PHE A 131 7.75 1.47 3.57
C PHE A 131 8.87 2.33 2.97
N PRO A 132 9.20 2.16 1.67
CA PRO A 132 10.36 2.84 1.08
C PRO A 132 10.14 4.35 1.03
N LYS A 133 9.05 4.79 0.43
CA LYS A 133 8.63 6.19 0.35
C LYS A 133 7.17 6.26 -0.07
N LEU A 134 6.35 6.81 0.79
CA LEU A 134 4.97 7.17 0.48
C LEU A 134 4.92 8.69 0.29
N ALA A 135 5.01 9.14 -0.96
CA ALA A 135 5.27 10.54 -1.29
C ALA A 135 4.20 11.53 -0.77
N ASN A 136 3.01 11.04 -0.46
CA ASN A 136 1.89 11.84 0.00
C ASN A 136 1.38 11.46 1.40
N LEU A 137 2.06 10.56 2.12
CA LEU A 137 1.65 10.17 3.46
C LEU A 137 1.64 11.40 4.38
N ASP A 138 0.46 11.75 4.87
CA ASP A 138 0.16 12.92 5.68
C ASP A 138 -0.05 12.54 7.16
N ILE A 139 -0.78 11.45 7.41
CA ILE A 139 -1.11 11.02 8.77
C ILE A 139 -0.80 9.54 8.95
N LEU A 140 -0.09 9.20 10.03
CA LEU A 140 0.31 7.86 10.41
C LEU A 140 -0.09 7.55 11.84
N GLU A 141 -0.99 6.57 12.03
CA GLU A 141 -1.46 6.11 13.34
C GLU A 141 -0.98 4.67 13.59
N LEU A 142 -0.09 4.50 14.55
CA LEU A 142 0.55 3.24 14.94
C LEU A 142 0.52 3.01 16.46
N SER A 143 -0.40 3.64 17.18
CA SER A 143 -0.49 3.48 18.63
C SER A 143 -0.87 2.05 19.03
N HIS A 144 -0.52 1.65 20.26
CA HIS A 144 -0.84 0.33 20.82
C HIS A 144 -0.28 -0.84 19.97
N ASN A 145 1.00 -0.78 19.62
CA ASN A 145 1.73 -1.81 18.89
C ASN A 145 2.99 -2.26 19.66
N GLU A 146 3.79 -3.12 19.06
CA GLU A 146 5.03 -3.67 19.65
C GLU A 146 6.29 -3.11 18.96
N LEU A 147 6.18 -1.93 18.33
CA LEU A 147 7.28 -1.31 17.59
C LEU A 147 8.44 -0.96 18.51
N LYS A 148 9.65 -1.36 18.12
CA LYS A 148 10.92 -0.99 18.81
C LYS A 148 11.63 0.14 18.10
N SER A 149 11.46 0.25 16.79
CA SER A 149 12.02 1.31 15.96
C SER A 149 11.12 1.54 14.75
N ILE A 150 11.26 2.70 14.13
CA ILE A 150 10.66 3.02 12.85
C ILE A 150 11.53 4.08 12.16
N ASP A 151 11.70 3.96 10.85
CA ASP A 151 12.38 4.94 10.01
C ASP A 151 11.36 5.70 9.15
N LEU A 152 11.24 6.99 9.39
CA LEU A 152 10.33 7.90 8.70
C LEU A 152 11.06 8.95 7.84
N THR A 153 12.38 8.83 7.68
CA THR A 153 13.21 9.84 6.97
C THR A 153 12.76 10.14 5.54
N ASN A 154 12.10 9.17 4.89
CA ASN A 154 11.60 9.34 3.53
C ASN A 154 10.17 9.89 3.47
N GLN A 155 9.47 10.08 4.60
CA GLN A 155 8.07 10.49 4.66
C GLN A 155 7.97 12.02 4.81
N THR A 156 8.41 12.75 3.78
CA THR A 156 8.65 14.21 3.85
C THR A 156 7.38 15.08 3.92
N LYS A 157 6.19 14.50 3.71
CA LYS A 157 4.90 15.21 3.83
C LYS A 157 4.16 14.90 5.12
N LEU A 158 4.71 14.03 5.97
CA LEU A 158 4.05 13.59 7.18
C LEU A 158 3.82 14.76 8.15
N GLN A 159 2.56 15.05 8.50
CA GLN A 159 2.15 16.14 9.38
C GLN A 159 1.74 15.65 10.75
N ALA A 160 1.17 14.45 10.86
CA ALA A 160 0.75 13.90 12.13
C ALA A 160 1.18 12.45 12.30
N ILE A 161 1.73 12.15 13.49
CA ILE A 161 2.17 10.80 13.85
C ILE A 161 1.62 10.47 15.24
N TYR A 162 0.92 9.34 15.34
CA TYR A 162 0.42 8.80 16.60
C TYR A 162 1.03 7.43 16.84
N MET A 163 1.89 7.31 17.88
CA MET A 163 2.65 6.07 18.17
C MET A 163 2.75 5.81 19.68
N SER A 164 1.74 6.24 20.45
CA SER A 164 1.71 5.92 21.89
C SER A 164 1.63 4.41 22.13
N ASP A 165 2.02 3.98 23.32
CA ASP A 165 1.93 2.58 23.74
C ASP A 165 2.63 1.60 22.79
N ASN A 166 3.89 1.92 22.45
CA ASN A 166 4.83 1.08 21.73
C ASN A 166 6.03 0.74 22.62
N THR A 167 6.97 -0.06 22.12
CA THR A 167 8.12 -0.58 22.88
C THR A 167 9.43 0.13 22.54
N PHE A 168 9.37 1.39 22.11
CA PHE A 168 10.56 2.20 21.83
C PHE A 168 11.48 2.34 23.03
N THR A 169 12.79 2.29 22.81
CA THR A 169 13.81 2.49 23.84
C THR A 169 14.77 3.59 23.41
N LYS A 170 15.64 4.04 24.34
CA LYS A 170 16.69 5.02 24.01
C LYS A 170 17.72 4.48 23.00
N GLU A 171 17.85 3.15 22.89
CA GLU A 171 18.80 2.48 22.01
C GLU A 171 18.22 2.24 20.61
N THR A 172 16.90 2.34 20.47
CA THR A 172 16.17 2.18 19.20
C THR A 172 15.34 3.44 18.93
N PRO A 173 15.97 4.55 18.55
CA PRO A 173 15.29 5.83 18.42
C PRO A 173 14.35 5.84 17.22
N LEU A 174 13.33 6.69 17.35
CA LEU A 174 12.55 7.18 16.24
C LEU A 174 13.46 8.01 15.33
N VAL A 175 13.53 7.68 14.07
CA VAL A 175 14.25 8.45 13.03
C VAL A 175 13.21 9.19 12.19
N ILE A 176 13.27 10.53 12.21
CA ILE A 176 12.34 11.44 11.52
C ILE A 176 13.11 12.31 10.53
#